data_206aaa786ceeb68443fc46146e414802
#
_entry.id   206aaa786ceeb68443fc46146e414802
#
_cell.length_a   1.000
_cell.length_b   1.000
_cell.length_c   1.000
_cell.angle_alpha   90.00
_cell.angle_beta   90.00
_cell.angle_gamma   90.00
#
_symmetry.space_group_name_H-M   'P 1'
#
loop_
_entity.id
_entity.type
_entity.pdbx_description
1 polymer ?
#
loop_
_entity_poly.entity_id
_entity_poly.type
_entity_poly.pdbx_seq_one_letter_code
_entity_poly.pdbx_strand_id
1 'polypeptide(L)'
;HIIFNINIYLIREREKIFEKLQGCINEYKNHFKIGGFKTFLDGSPQGRTAYMRTDYQGEEGYRAYPVMSGEELEGLIEIALKENMQILAHCNGDAAVAQYLEQYKKAKENLNTDNDIRPVIVHAQLMGLDQLPEVKKLGMIPSFFVAHVYHWGNIHVQNFGLERASQISPAKAALDLGIK
;
A
#
# COMPACT_ATOMS: atom_id res chain seq x y z
N HIS A 1 9.50 17.38 -2.11
CA HIS A 1 8.42 16.69 -1.38
C HIS A 1 9.05 15.90 -0.25
N ILE A 2 8.72 16.21 0.99
CA ILE A 2 9.03 15.33 2.10
C ILE A 2 7.71 14.64 2.45
N ILE A 3 7.68 13.31 2.28
CA ILE A 3 6.59 12.46 2.76
C ILE A 3 7.05 11.92 4.10
N PHE A 4 6.36 12.29 5.17
CA PHE A 4 6.66 11.72 6.48
C PHE A 4 6.13 10.29 6.56
N ASN A 5 6.98 9.37 7.01
CA ASN A 5 6.53 8.07 7.47
C ASN A 5 5.74 8.26 8.77
N ILE A 6 4.44 8.19 8.67
CA ILE A 6 3.56 8.19 9.83
C ILE A 6 3.21 6.73 10.14
N ASN A 7 3.99 6.13 11.04
CA ASN A 7 3.60 4.88 11.69
C ASN A 7 2.41 5.13 12.63
N ILE A 8 1.66 4.08 12.96
CA ILE A 8 0.51 4.10 13.91
C ILE A 8 0.81 4.91 15.19
N TYR A 9 2.06 4.92 15.66
CA TYR A 9 2.50 5.74 16.79
C TYR A 9 2.39 7.25 16.53
N LEU A 10 2.53 7.70 15.29
CA LEU A 10 2.45 9.12 14.94
C LEU A 10 1.01 9.61 14.75
N ILE A 11 0.04 8.73 14.60
CA ILE A 11 -1.37 9.14 14.55
C ILE A 11 -1.81 9.69 15.92
N ARG A 12 -1.33 9.13 17.01
CA ARG A 12 -1.55 9.68 18.36
C ARG A 12 -0.87 11.05 18.59
N GLU A 13 0.19 11.33 17.82
CA GLU A 13 0.91 12.60 17.83
C GLU A 13 0.55 13.53 16.67
N ARG A 14 -0.33 13.06 15.76
CA ARG A 14 -0.76 13.80 14.55
C ARG A 14 -1.19 15.23 14.87
N GLU A 15 -2.02 15.39 15.90
CA GLU A 15 -2.55 16.69 16.30
C GLU A 15 -1.42 17.65 16.65
N LYS A 16 -0.45 17.22 17.43
CA LYS A 16 0.72 18.04 17.80
C LYS A 16 1.60 18.40 16.60
N ILE A 17 1.75 17.47 15.63
CA ILE A 17 2.52 17.72 14.41
C ILE A 17 1.76 18.68 13.51
N PHE A 18 0.46 18.50 13.37
CA PHE A 18 -0.40 19.35 12.56
C PHE A 18 -0.49 20.77 13.13
N GLU A 19 -0.63 20.93 14.45
CA GLU A 19 -0.57 22.24 15.11
C GLU A 19 0.74 22.99 14.80
N LYS A 20 1.88 22.30 14.87
CA LYS A 20 3.19 22.90 14.60
C LYS A 20 3.43 23.21 13.13
N LEU A 21 2.84 22.44 12.21
CA LEU A 21 3.13 22.48 10.79
C LEU A 21 1.89 22.83 9.93
N GLN A 22 0.87 23.45 10.51
CA GLN A 22 -0.40 23.79 9.83
C GLN A 22 -0.20 24.48 8.47
N GLY A 23 0.74 25.41 8.40
CA GLY A 23 1.02 26.14 7.15
C GLY A 23 1.78 25.31 6.09
N CYS A 24 2.05 24.03 6.34
CA CYS A 24 2.75 23.13 5.42
C CYS A 24 1.89 21.92 4.98
N ILE A 25 0.66 21.82 5.49
CA ILE A 25 -0.25 20.73 5.12
C ILE A 25 -0.84 21.03 3.74
N ASN A 26 -0.59 20.14 2.78
CA ASN A 26 -0.98 20.31 1.38
C ASN A 26 -0.46 21.59 0.68
N GLU A 27 0.26 22.45 1.38
CA GLU A 27 0.82 23.70 0.84
C GLU A 27 2.34 23.74 1.01
N TYR A 28 3.02 24.36 0.03
CA TYR A 28 4.47 24.56 0.12
C TYR A 28 4.80 25.78 0.96
N LYS A 29 5.63 25.61 1.98
CA LYS A 29 6.25 26.68 2.73
C LYS A 29 7.76 26.45 2.76
N ASN A 30 8.53 27.39 2.22
CA ASN A 30 9.99 27.29 2.13
C ASN A 30 10.47 25.94 1.54
N HIS A 31 9.88 25.51 0.41
CA HIS A 31 10.18 24.24 -0.27
C HIS A 31 9.78 22.98 0.51
N PHE A 32 9.09 23.12 1.61
CA PHE A 32 8.61 22.01 2.44
C PHE A 32 7.08 21.89 2.37
N LYS A 33 6.59 20.64 2.29
CA LYS A 33 5.16 20.31 2.28
C LYS A 33 4.94 18.96 2.91
N ILE A 34 3.94 18.84 3.80
CA ILE A 34 3.39 17.56 4.21
C ILE A 34 2.37 17.14 3.15
N GLY A 35 2.70 16.09 2.37
CA GLY A 35 1.92 15.66 1.22
C GLY A 35 1.02 14.46 1.48
N GLY A 36 1.18 13.76 2.59
CA GLY A 36 0.41 12.54 2.85
C GLY A 36 0.85 11.75 4.08
N PHE A 37 0.16 10.63 4.27
CA PHE A 37 0.42 9.65 5.31
C PHE A 37 1.13 8.42 4.73
N LYS A 38 1.96 7.76 5.52
CA LYS A 38 2.59 6.48 5.18
C LYS A 38 2.28 5.45 6.25
N THR A 39 1.86 4.25 5.81
CA THR A 39 1.65 3.09 6.68
C THR A 39 2.26 1.82 6.08
N PHE A 40 2.26 0.74 6.87
CA PHE A 40 2.78 -0.57 6.49
C PHE A 40 1.72 -1.62 6.75
N LEU A 41 1.46 -2.50 5.78
CA LEU A 41 0.50 -3.59 5.93
C LEU A 41 1.17 -4.96 6.05
N ASP A 42 2.38 -5.09 5.53
CA ASP A 42 3.15 -6.33 5.60
C ASP A 42 4.67 -6.08 5.59
N GLY A 43 5.43 -7.16 5.53
CA GLY A 43 6.88 -7.14 5.42
C GLY A 43 7.38 -7.36 3.98
N SER A 44 8.49 -8.11 3.85
CA SER A 44 9.19 -8.30 2.58
C SER A 44 9.06 -9.72 2.02
N PRO A 45 8.92 -9.89 0.68
CA PRO A 45 8.81 -11.19 0.04
C PRO A 45 10.05 -12.07 0.24
N GLN A 46 11.25 -11.50 0.15
CA GLN A 46 12.50 -12.22 0.32
C GLN A 46 12.70 -12.72 1.76
N GLY A 47 12.14 -12.01 2.74
CA GLY A 47 12.16 -12.41 4.16
C GLY A 47 10.98 -13.27 4.59
N ARG A 48 10.12 -13.71 3.66
CA ARG A 48 8.87 -14.46 3.93
C ARG A 48 7.95 -13.77 4.92
N THR A 49 7.90 -12.45 4.90
CA THR A 49 7.04 -11.63 5.76
C THR A 49 6.02 -10.79 4.99
N ALA A 50 6.00 -10.88 3.66
CA ALA A 50 4.91 -10.36 2.84
C ALA A 50 3.63 -11.18 3.07
N TYR A 51 2.50 -10.51 3.36
CA TYR A 51 1.24 -11.19 3.66
C TYR A 51 0.56 -11.67 2.37
N MET A 52 0.43 -13.02 2.26
CA MET A 52 0.02 -13.72 1.04
C MET A 52 -1.35 -14.37 1.18
N ARG A 53 -2.10 -14.47 0.06
CA ARG A 53 -3.34 -15.26 -0.02
C ARG A 53 -3.10 -16.77 -0.02
N THR A 54 -1.91 -17.19 -0.44
CA THR A 54 -1.51 -18.60 -0.52
C THR A 54 -0.19 -18.82 0.22
N ASP A 55 0.05 -20.05 0.62
CA ASP A 55 1.22 -20.42 1.42
C ASP A 55 2.54 -20.14 0.70
N TYR A 56 3.58 -19.86 1.47
CA TYR A 56 4.95 -19.86 0.97
C TYR A 56 5.35 -21.27 0.55
N GLN A 57 6.15 -21.38 -0.50
CA GLN A 57 6.59 -22.66 -1.01
C GLN A 57 7.36 -23.42 0.06
N GLY A 58 6.93 -24.67 0.33
CA GLY A 58 7.52 -25.55 1.34
C GLY A 58 7.12 -25.27 2.79
N GLU A 59 6.19 -24.34 3.04
CA GLU A 59 5.70 -24.02 4.38
C GLU A 59 4.16 -24.06 4.41
N GLU A 60 3.60 -25.26 4.56
CA GLU A 60 2.15 -25.46 4.61
C GLU A 60 1.51 -24.66 5.77
N GLY A 61 0.46 -23.92 5.45
CA GLY A 61 -0.27 -23.06 6.40
C GLY A 61 0.42 -21.72 6.69
N TYR A 62 1.62 -21.45 6.17
CA TYR A 62 2.31 -20.20 6.43
C TYR A 62 2.17 -19.19 5.27
N ARG A 63 1.58 -18.04 5.57
CA ARG A 63 1.30 -16.94 4.64
C ARG A 63 1.80 -15.59 5.12
N ALA A 64 2.59 -15.55 6.17
CA ALA A 64 2.83 -14.39 7.01
C ALA A 64 1.50 -13.83 7.59
N TYR A 65 1.49 -12.56 7.99
CA TYR A 65 0.35 -11.93 8.64
C TYR A 65 0.34 -10.42 8.38
N PRO A 66 -0.84 -9.78 8.49
CA PRO A 66 -0.92 -8.33 8.35
C PRO A 66 -0.32 -7.63 9.59
N VAL A 67 0.29 -6.46 9.39
CA VAL A 67 0.87 -5.65 10.48
C VAL A 67 -0.21 -5.01 11.35
N MET A 68 -1.41 -4.81 10.79
CA MET A 68 -2.55 -4.22 11.50
C MET A 68 -3.86 -4.87 11.07
N SER A 69 -4.89 -4.72 11.90
CA SER A 69 -6.24 -5.19 11.58
C SER A 69 -6.87 -4.36 10.44
N GLY A 70 -7.93 -4.91 9.84
CA GLY A 70 -8.72 -4.17 8.85
C GLY A 70 -9.35 -2.90 9.42
N GLU A 71 -9.90 -2.97 10.64
CA GLU A 71 -10.51 -1.84 11.33
C GLU A 71 -9.51 -0.70 11.61
N GLU A 72 -8.30 -1.04 12.05
CA GLU A 72 -7.23 -0.05 12.23
C GLU A 72 -6.88 0.63 10.92
N LEU A 73 -6.71 -0.14 9.83
CA LEU A 73 -6.41 0.40 8.52
C LEU A 73 -7.55 1.30 8.00
N GLU A 74 -8.80 0.86 8.15
CA GLU A 74 -9.98 1.64 7.76
C GLU A 74 -10.00 3.00 8.46
N GLY A 75 -9.79 3.02 9.78
CA GLY A 75 -9.69 4.26 10.55
C GLY A 75 -8.58 5.21 10.05
N LEU A 76 -7.42 4.68 9.63
CA LEU A 76 -6.34 5.47 9.03
C LEU A 76 -6.73 6.06 7.68
N ILE A 77 -7.41 5.27 6.85
CA ILE A 77 -7.89 5.70 5.54
C ILE A 77 -8.96 6.78 5.69
N GLU A 78 -9.90 6.60 6.63
CA GLU A 78 -10.91 7.64 6.91
C GLU A 78 -10.29 8.98 7.32
N ILE A 79 -9.23 8.94 8.14
CA ILE A 79 -8.48 10.14 8.50
C ILE A 79 -7.89 10.80 7.24
N ALA A 80 -7.24 10.01 6.38
CA ALA A 80 -6.65 10.53 5.14
C ALA A 80 -7.70 11.15 4.22
N LEU A 81 -8.87 10.52 4.08
CA LEU A 81 -9.99 11.03 3.29
C LEU A 81 -10.57 12.33 3.86
N LYS A 82 -10.77 12.41 5.19
CA LYS A 82 -11.27 13.61 5.89
C LYS A 82 -10.31 14.79 5.77
N GLU A 83 -9.01 14.54 5.85
CA GLU A 83 -7.97 15.57 5.75
C GLU A 83 -7.60 15.90 4.28
N ASN A 84 -8.22 15.21 3.32
CA ASN A 84 -7.89 15.30 1.89
C ASN A 84 -6.38 15.12 1.62
N MET A 85 -5.78 14.13 2.26
CA MET A 85 -4.35 13.83 2.18
C MET A 85 -4.12 12.47 1.55
N GLN A 86 -3.09 12.38 0.70
CA GLN A 86 -2.67 11.11 0.11
C GLN A 86 -2.27 10.11 1.20
N ILE A 87 -2.65 8.83 1.02
CA ILE A 87 -2.16 7.73 1.86
C ILE A 87 -1.34 6.74 1.03
N LEU A 88 -0.14 6.41 1.53
CA LEU A 88 0.78 5.46 0.93
C LEU A 88 0.88 4.25 1.86
N ALA A 89 0.48 3.08 1.40
CA ALA A 89 0.59 1.84 2.16
C ALA A 89 1.65 0.92 1.56
N HIS A 90 2.58 0.45 2.38
CA HIS A 90 3.50 -0.61 2.02
C HIS A 90 2.72 -1.92 1.91
N CYS A 91 2.63 -2.47 0.72
CA CYS A 91 1.94 -3.72 0.43
C CYS A 91 2.77 -4.52 -0.58
N ASN A 92 3.46 -5.55 -0.14
CA ASN A 92 4.20 -6.47 -1.00
C ASN A 92 3.35 -7.67 -1.42
N GLY A 93 2.64 -8.29 -0.47
CA GLY A 93 1.84 -9.47 -0.70
C GLY A 93 0.45 -9.14 -1.25
N ASP A 94 -0.10 -10.09 -1.99
CA ASP A 94 -1.43 -10.00 -2.60
C ASP A 94 -2.57 -9.96 -1.55
N ALA A 95 -2.38 -10.54 -0.36
CA ALA A 95 -3.34 -10.42 0.74
C ALA A 95 -3.29 -9.03 1.38
N ALA A 96 -2.11 -8.41 1.51
CA ALA A 96 -1.98 -7.04 1.99
C ALA A 96 -2.62 -6.04 1.01
N VAL A 97 -2.45 -6.26 -0.30
CA VAL A 97 -3.14 -5.48 -1.33
C VAL A 97 -4.65 -5.66 -1.22
N ALA A 98 -5.14 -6.90 -1.07
CA ALA A 98 -6.57 -7.17 -0.91
C ALA A 98 -7.16 -6.44 0.31
N GLN A 99 -6.47 -6.48 1.45
CA GLN A 99 -6.86 -5.75 2.66
C GLN A 99 -6.95 -4.24 2.39
N TYR A 100 -5.96 -3.66 1.70
CA TYR A 100 -5.97 -2.22 1.40
C TYR A 100 -7.12 -1.83 0.47
N LEU A 101 -7.36 -2.60 -0.59
CA LEU A 101 -8.49 -2.36 -1.51
C LEU A 101 -9.83 -2.42 -0.79
N GLU A 102 -10.04 -3.45 0.05
CA GLU A 102 -11.27 -3.63 0.81
C GLU A 102 -11.52 -2.49 1.78
N GLN A 103 -10.53 -2.13 2.59
CA GLN A 103 -10.71 -1.09 3.62
C GLN A 103 -10.81 0.31 3.00
N TYR A 104 -10.11 0.58 1.88
CA TYR A 104 -10.26 1.84 1.17
C TYR A 104 -11.68 2.02 0.60
N LYS A 105 -12.24 0.95 0.03
CA LYS A 105 -13.62 0.95 -0.45
C LYS A 105 -14.60 1.20 0.69
N LYS A 106 -14.49 0.46 1.81
CA LYS A 106 -15.34 0.63 3.00
C LYS A 106 -15.27 2.05 3.56
N ALA A 107 -14.08 2.60 3.72
CA ALA A 107 -13.89 3.95 4.24
C ALA A 107 -14.56 5.01 3.33
N LYS A 108 -14.48 4.86 2.00
CA LYS A 108 -15.21 5.75 1.07
C LYS A 108 -16.72 5.63 1.20
N GLU A 109 -17.23 4.41 1.34
CA GLU A 109 -18.66 4.13 1.52
C GLU A 109 -19.16 4.72 2.85
N ASN A 110 -18.45 4.49 3.96
CA ASN A 110 -18.79 5.02 5.28
C ASN A 110 -18.83 6.55 5.32
N LEU A 111 -17.89 7.19 4.66
CA LEU A 111 -17.83 8.66 4.61
C LEU A 111 -18.72 9.26 3.52
N ASN A 112 -19.33 8.43 2.69
CA ASN A 112 -20.10 8.85 1.51
C ASN A 112 -19.32 9.92 0.70
N THR A 113 -18.07 9.64 0.36
CA THR A 113 -17.17 10.58 -0.28
C THR A 113 -16.61 10.05 -1.61
N ASP A 114 -16.52 10.94 -2.59
CA ASP A 114 -15.86 10.69 -3.87
C ASP A 114 -14.46 11.32 -3.94
N ASN A 115 -13.93 11.80 -2.82
CA ASN A 115 -12.60 12.40 -2.77
C ASN A 115 -11.56 11.47 -3.38
N ASP A 116 -10.81 11.99 -4.35
CA ASP A 116 -9.66 11.32 -4.95
C ASP A 116 -8.36 11.81 -4.29
N ILE A 117 -7.94 11.08 -3.27
CA ILE A 117 -6.69 11.36 -2.56
C ILE A 117 -5.50 10.64 -3.19
N ARG A 118 -5.70 9.96 -4.34
CA ARG A 118 -4.66 9.25 -5.09
C ARG A 118 -3.86 8.28 -4.21
N PRO A 119 -4.51 7.30 -3.56
CA PRO A 119 -3.84 6.38 -2.65
C PRO A 119 -2.79 5.54 -3.39
N VAL A 120 -1.66 5.27 -2.73
CA VAL A 120 -0.52 4.56 -3.34
C VAL A 120 -0.31 3.20 -2.68
N ILE A 121 -0.22 2.16 -3.52
CA ILE A 121 0.19 0.81 -3.12
C ILE A 121 1.71 0.73 -3.34
N VAL A 122 2.48 0.91 -2.26
CA VAL A 122 3.96 0.93 -2.36
C VAL A 122 4.48 -0.48 -2.49
N HIS A 123 5.38 -0.70 -3.43
CA HIS A 123 5.94 -1.94 -3.93
C HIS A 123 4.98 -2.74 -4.82
N ALA A 124 3.76 -3.06 -4.38
CA ALA A 124 2.77 -3.85 -5.14
C ALA A 124 3.38 -5.12 -5.78
N GLN A 125 4.37 -5.73 -5.10
CA GLN A 125 5.31 -6.64 -5.74
C GLN A 125 4.66 -7.95 -6.16
N LEU A 126 3.85 -8.54 -5.29
CA LEU A 126 3.12 -9.79 -5.54
C LEU A 126 1.63 -9.53 -5.77
N MET A 127 1.26 -8.29 -6.15
CA MET A 127 -0.11 -7.97 -6.49
C MET A 127 -0.62 -8.87 -7.61
N GLY A 128 -1.76 -9.53 -7.38
CA GLY A 128 -2.37 -10.43 -8.36
C GLY A 128 -2.96 -9.66 -9.55
N LEU A 129 -2.90 -10.28 -10.73
CA LEU A 129 -3.52 -9.70 -11.95
C LEU A 129 -5.02 -9.48 -11.78
N ASP A 130 -5.68 -10.32 -10.98
CA ASP A 130 -7.10 -10.23 -10.63
C ASP A 130 -7.45 -9.00 -9.79
N GLN A 131 -6.47 -8.38 -9.14
CA GLN A 131 -6.65 -7.18 -8.31
C GLN A 131 -6.58 -5.87 -9.12
N LEU A 132 -5.92 -5.89 -10.28
CA LEU A 132 -5.72 -4.70 -11.11
C LEU A 132 -7.02 -3.98 -11.52
N PRO A 133 -8.13 -4.68 -11.89
CA PRO A 133 -9.38 -3.99 -12.20
C PRO A 133 -9.93 -3.16 -11.03
N GLU A 134 -9.84 -3.66 -9.80
CA GLU A 134 -10.29 -2.92 -8.61
C GLU A 134 -9.34 -1.77 -8.26
N VAL A 135 -8.02 -1.97 -8.41
CA VAL A 135 -7.02 -0.87 -8.30
C VAL A 135 -7.38 0.29 -9.22
N LYS A 136 -7.71 -0.02 -10.50
CA LYS A 136 -8.15 0.98 -11.46
C LYS A 136 -9.44 1.67 -11.04
N LYS A 137 -10.44 0.89 -10.66
CA LYS A 137 -11.77 1.40 -10.25
C LYS A 137 -11.69 2.35 -9.05
N LEU A 138 -10.81 2.05 -8.08
CA LEU A 138 -10.60 2.86 -6.90
C LEU A 138 -9.63 4.04 -7.11
N GLY A 139 -9.07 4.20 -8.31
CA GLY A 139 -8.10 5.25 -8.62
C GLY A 139 -6.77 5.13 -7.88
N MET A 140 -6.43 3.92 -7.41
CA MET A 140 -5.20 3.67 -6.67
C MET A 140 -3.99 3.57 -7.60
N ILE A 141 -2.82 3.94 -7.10
CA ILE A 141 -1.57 4.01 -7.87
C ILE A 141 -0.61 2.93 -7.36
N PRO A 142 -0.36 1.85 -8.12
CA PRO A 142 0.68 0.89 -7.76
C PRO A 142 2.07 1.45 -8.08
N SER A 143 2.92 1.54 -7.06
CA SER A 143 4.29 2.01 -7.20
C SER A 143 5.24 0.80 -7.22
N PHE A 144 5.40 0.18 -8.37
CA PHE A 144 6.21 -1.03 -8.52
C PHE A 144 7.70 -0.78 -8.28
N PHE A 145 8.33 -1.68 -7.54
CA PHE A 145 9.77 -1.68 -7.34
C PHE A 145 10.45 -2.78 -8.19
N VAL A 146 10.56 -2.53 -9.48
CA VAL A 146 11.03 -3.51 -10.47
C VAL A 146 12.46 -4.02 -10.26
N ALA A 147 13.31 -3.26 -9.56
CA ALA A 147 14.68 -3.69 -9.24
C ALA A 147 14.73 -4.96 -8.36
N HIS A 148 13.65 -5.27 -7.62
CA HIS A 148 13.55 -6.51 -6.86
C HIS A 148 13.61 -7.76 -7.75
N VAL A 149 13.16 -7.69 -9.00
CA VAL A 149 13.26 -8.80 -9.95
C VAL A 149 14.73 -9.16 -10.18
N TYR A 150 15.58 -8.17 -10.39
CA TYR A 150 17.00 -8.38 -10.61
C TYR A 150 17.73 -8.88 -9.35
N HIS A 151 17.51 -8.23 -8.21
CA HIS A 151 18.25 -8.54 -6.99
C HIS A 151 17.75 -9.79 -6.27
N TRP A 152 16.45 -10.10 -6.34
CA TRP A 152 15.81 -11.11 -5.52
C TRP A 152 15.05 -12.18 -6.31
N GLY A 153 15.14 -12.18 -7.64
CA GLY A 153 14.39 -13.10 -8.50
C GLY A 153 14.54 -14.56 -8.09
N ASN A 154 15.77 -15.03 -7.83
CA ASN A 154 16.01 -16.41 -7.40
C ASN A 154 15.37 -16.72 -6.05
N ILE A 155 15.42 -15.79 -5.10
CA ILE A 155 14.77 -15.95 -3.78
C ILE A 155 13.25 -15.99 -3.93
N HIS A 156 12.69 -15.18 -4.85
CA HIS A 156 11.26 -15.20 -5.12
C HIS A 156 10.83 -16.55 -5.73
N VAL A 157 11.62 -17.13 -6.61
CA VAL A 157 11.34 -18.48 -7.15
C VAL A 157 11.35 -19.53 -6.02
N GLN A 158 12.30 -19.43 -5.09
CA GLN A 158 12.34 -20.33 -3.91
C GLN A 158 11.15 -20.15 -2.98
N ASN A 159 10.73 -18.90 -2.77
CA ASN A 159 9.66 -18.58 -1.81
C ASN A 159 8.25 -18.81 -2.35
N PHE A 160 8.04 -18.72 -3.67
CA PHE A 160 6.71 -18.69 -4.29
C PHE A 160 6.53 -19.73 -5.40
N GLY A 161 7.59 -20.37 -5.86
CA GLY A 161 7.60 -21.17 -7.08
C GLY A 161 7.70 -20.29 -8.34
N LEU A 162 8.08 -20.92 -9.46
CA LEU A 162 8.33 -20.20 -10.71
C LEU A 162 7.08 -19.47 -11.23
N GLU A 163 5.92 -20.08 -11.14
CA GLU A 163 4.67 -19.50 -11.66
C GLU A 163 4.35 -18.15 -11.02
N ARG A 164 4.28 -18.10 -9.67
CA ARG A 164 4.01 -16.83 -8.96
C ARG A 164 5.16 -15.83 -9.08
N ALA A 165 6.40 -16.31 -9.00
CA ALA A 165 7.58 -15.46 -9.11
C ALA A 165 7.71 -14.79 -10.49
N SER A 166 7.22 -15.44 -11.56
CA SER A 166 7.25 -14.85 -12.91
C SER A 166 6.23 -13.72 -13.11
N GLN A 167 5.27 -13.56 -12.22
CA GLN A 167 4.22 -12.55 -12.28
C GLN A 167 4.45 -11.35 -11.37
N ILE A 168 5.59 -11.29 -10.69
CA ILE A 168 5.90 -10.18 -9.77
C ILE A 168 6.02 -8.85 -10.51
N SER A 169 5.62 -7.77 -9.82
CA SER A 169 5.62 -6.40 -10.35
C SER A 169 4.90 -6.30 -11.71
N PRO A 170 3.58 -6.56 -11.78
CA PRO A 170 2.82 -6.68 -13.03
C PRO A 170 2.60 -5.33 -13.72
N ALA A 171 3.69 -4.55 -13.91
CA ALA A 171 3.66 -3.19 -14.45
C ALA A 171 3.09 -3.13 -15.87
N LYS A 172 3.43 -4.11 -16.75
CA LYS A 172 2.89 -4.15 -18.11
C LYS A 172 1.37 -4.33 -18.10
N ALA A 173 0.85 -5.27 -17.29
CA ALA A 173 -0.58 -5.49 -17.17
C ALA A 173 -1.33 -4.26 -16.62
N ALA A 174 -0.72 -3.57 -15.64
CA ALA A 174 -1.26 -2.32 -15.12
C ALA A 174 -1.34 -1.22 -16.21
N LEU A 175 -0.28 -1.05 -17.00
CA LEU A 175 -0.26 -0.10 -18.11
C LEU A 175 -1.30 -0.44 -19.19
N ASP A 176 -1.46 -1.71 -19.54
CA ASP A 176 -2.44 -2.16 -20.54
C ASP A 176 -3.89 -1.87 -20.09
N LEU A 177 -4.14 -1.87 -18.79
CA LEU A 177 -5.40 -1.43 -18.20
C LEU A 177 -5.54 0.10 -18.07
N GLY A 178 -4.49 0.87 -18.39
CA GLY A 178 -4.48 2.32 -18.26
C GLY A 178 -4.35 2.80 -16.81
N ILE A 179 -3.80 1.98 -15.92
CA ILE A 179 -3.38 2.38 -14.56
C ILE A 179 -2.09 3.19 -14.69
N LYS A 180 -2.04 4.34 -14.04
CA LYS A 180 -0.90 5.29 -14.13
C LYS A 180 0.13 5.00 -13.05
#